data_2bc7e74ccb5206679c1ecd0fe0bd2b5f
#
_entry.id   2bc7e74ccb5206679c1ecd0fe0bd2b5f
#
_cell.length_a   1.000
_cell.length_b   1.000
_cell.length_c   1.000
_cell.angle_alpha   90.00
_cell.angle_beta   90.00
_cell.angle_gamma   90.00
#
_symmetry.space_group_name_H-M   'P 1'
#
loop_
_entity.id
_entity.type
_entity.pdbx_description
1 polymer ?
#
loop_
_entity_poly.entity_id
_entity_poly.type
_entity_poly.pdbx_seq_one_letter_code
_entity_poly.pdbx_strand_id
1 'polypeptide(L)'
;MRASLVLTMIPLGLSTATADDWRPTLVYETGPSAVLQNDGQYGATGTRFDADDVGQQDNLVRTSRTSAELAIGRHTWIFLYAPFELRTQVTLARDLQFNEELFAAGTVVDHRYLFDGYRASYLYRVLDGDLALELGASVQIRNAEVAFTAVDGSRRADEDDIGVVPALKARLRWQPRDASLWGALEADGSSTFGLIDGTTGALYDVQLTLGHPVGRGVDLFLGARLLGGGADVEDQEIDNWGNYLSFTAGARIALDDLLGTRARR
;
A
#
# COMPACT_ATOMS: atom_id res chain seq x y z
N MET A 1 -26.37 21.12 28.06
CA MET A 1 -26.43 21.83 26.78
C MET A 1 -26.29 20.82 25.65
N ARG A 2 -27.35 20.61 24.85
CA ARG A 2 -27.32 19.68 23.72
C ARG A 2 -26.85 20.46 22.51
N ALA A 3 -25.66 20.15 21.98
CA ALA A 3 -25.19 20.71 20.72
C ALA A 3 -25.81 19.90 19.57
N SER A 4 -26.70 20.51 18.81
CA SER A 4 -27.26 19.95 17.58
C SER A 4 -26.25 20.18 16.45
N LEU A 5 -25.66 19.09 15.96
CA LEU A 5 -24.82 19.12 14.77
C LEU A 5 -25.74 19.22 13.55
N VAL A 6 -25.75 20.38 12.90
CA VAL A 6 -26.45 20.59 11.62
C VAL A 6 -25.54 20.11 10.50
N LEU A 7 -25.82 18.92 9.97
CA LEU A 7 -25.14 18.37 8.81
C LEU A 7 -25.69 19.06 7.55
N THR A 8 -24.98 20.05 7.03
CA THR A 8 -25.34 20.72 5.78
C THR A 8 -24.95 19.79 4.62
N MET A 9 -25.93 19.13 4.00
CA MET A 9 -25.72 18.39 2.77
C MET A 9 -25.42 19.38 1.64
N ILE A 10 -24.18 19.36 1.14
CA ILE A 10 -23.80 20.04 -0.11
C ILE A 10 -24.39 19.20 -1.25
N PRO A 11 -25.25 19.77 -2.12
CA PRO A 11 -25.76 19.01 -3.26
C PRO A 11 -24.60 18.77 -4.22
N LEU A 12 -24.15 17.52 -4.30
CA LEU A 12 -23.27 17.04 -5.37
C LEU A 12 -24.08 17.14 -6.67
N GLY A 13 -23.83 18.18 -7.45
CA GLY A 13 -24.36 18.31 -8.80
C GLY A 13 -23.84 17.14 -9.66
N LEU A 14 -24.66 16.12 -9.86
CA LEU A 14 -24.44 15.09 -10.84
C LEU A 14 -24.55 15.72 -12.23
N SER A 15 -23.43 16.20 -12.80
CA SER A 15 -23.37 16.49 -14.22
C SER A 15 -23.49 15.15 -14.96
N THR A 16 -24.36 15.07 -15.97
CA THR A 16 -24.48 13.90 -16.83
C THR A 16 -23.19 13.74 -17.62
N ALA A 17 -22.31 12.83 -17.14
CA ALA A 17 -21.09 12.47 -17.87
C ALA A 17 -21.49 11.76 -19.17
N THR A 18 -20.96 12.21 -20.29
CA THR A 18 -21.11 11.52 -21.58
C THR A 18 -20.08 10.38 -21.66
N ALA A 19 -20.31 9.39 -22.49
CA ALA A 19 -19.38 8.26 -22.67
C ALA A 19 -17.98 8.72 -23.11
N ASP A 20 -17.86 9.89 -23.73
CA ASP A 20 -16.59 10.52 -24.15
C ASP A 20 -15.70 11.00 -22.99
N ASP A 21 -16.25 11.10 -21.77
CA ASP A 21 -15.51 11.56 -20.60
C ASP A 21 -14.84 10.42 -19.81
N TRP A 22 -15.08 9.18 -20.14
CA TRP A 22 -14.56 8.00 -19.46
C TRP A 22 -13.14 7.68 -19.91
N ARG A 23 -12.22 7.56 -18.97
CA ARG A 23 -10.80 7.24 -19.21
C ARG A 23 -10.35 6.06 -18.35
N PRO A 24 -10.64 4.83 -18.82
CA PRO A 24 -10.18 3.64 -18.12
C PRO A 24 -8.68 3.42 -18.39
N THR A 25 -7.93 3.15 -17.32
CA THR A 25 -6.49 2.95 -17.36
C THR A 25 -6.13 1.71 -16.54
N LEU A 26 -5.24 0.88 -17.08
CA LEU A 26 -4.61 -0.20 -16.34
C LEU A 26 -3.16 0.17 -16.04
N VAL A 27 -2.71 -0.14 -14.83
CA VAL A 27 -1.33 0.09 -14.40
C VAL A 27 -0.78 -1.20 -13.81
N TYR A 28 0.42 -1.56 -14.22
CA TYR A 28 1.19 -2.64 -13.62
C TYR A 28 2.62 -2.18 -13.38
N GLU A 29 3.13 -2.50 -12.20
CA GLU A 29 4.53 -2.25 -11.85
C GLU A 29 5.11 -3.41 -11.04
N THR A 30 6.41 -3.60 -11.14
CA THR A 30 7.15 -4.58 -10.37
C THR A 30 8.61 -4.15 -10.20
N GLY A 31 9.25 -4.64 -9.15
CA GLY A 31 10.66 -4.36 -8.91
C GLY A 31 11.14 -4.87 -7.56
N PRO A 32 12.40 -4.61 -7.20
CA PRO A 32 12.95 -4.95 -5.90
C PRO A 32 12.43 -4.02 -4.79
N SER A 33 12.28 -4.58 -3.61
CA SER A 33 11.98 -3.88 -2.37
C SER A 33 13.00 -4.28 -1.31
N ALA A 34 13.59 -3.29 -0.64
CA ALA A 34 14.43 -3.47 0.53
C ALA A 34 13.60 -3.36 1.80
N VAL A 35 13.89 -4.19 2.79
CA VAL A 35 13.34 -4.12 4.13
C VAL A 35 14.19 -3.12 4.92
N LEU A 36 13.63 -1.96 5.24
CA LEU A 36 14.30 -0.95 6.07
C LEU A 36 14.08 -1.21 7.57
N GLN A 37 12.92 -1.78 7.88
CA GLN A 37 12.49 -2.13 9.23
C GLN A 37 11.39 -3.18 9.13
N ASN A 38 11.40 -4.15 10.03
CA ASN A 38 10.30 -5.06 10.28
C ASN A 38 10.44 -5.59 11.71
N ASP A 39 9.87 -4.85 12.65
CA ASP A 39 9.91 -5.15 14.08
C ASP A 39 8.61 -5.80 14.49
N GLY A 40 8.67 -6.73 15.43
CA GLY A 40 7.47 -7.36 15.95
C GLY A 40 7.66 -7.89 17.37
N GLN A 41 6.56 -7.89 18.12
CA GLN A 41 6.39 -8.57 19.39
C GLN A 41 4.94 -9.06 19.45
N TYR A 42 4.75 -10.33 19.79
CA TYR A 42 3.44 -10.99 19.78
C TYR A 42 3.25 -11.79 21.06
N GLY A 43 2.18 -11.44 21.81
CA GLY A 43 1.86 -11.99 23.12
C GLY A 43 2.57 -11.27 24.27
N ALA A 44 2.00 -11.33 25.49
CA ALA A 44 2.47 -10.65 26.71
C ALA A 44 3.92 -10.93 27.07
N THR A 45 4.40 -12.13 26.78
CA THR A 45 5.76 -12.57 27.04
C THR A 45 6.58 -12.74 25.77
N GLY A 46 6.04 -12.25 24.64
CA GLY A 46 6.65 -12.37 23.33
C GLY A 46 8.03 -11.74 23.28
N THR A 47 8.95 -12.39 22.57
CA THR A 47 10.29 -11.82 22.31
C THR A 47 10.17 -10.77 21.24
N ARG A 48 10.62 -9.55 21.50
CA ARG A 48 10.77 -8.53 20.44
C ARG A 48 11.86 -8.97 19.47
N PHE A 49 11.55 -8.97 18.19
CA PHE A 49 12.48 -9.25 17.10
C PHE A 49 12.47 -8.11 16.08
N ASP A 50 13.53 -7.99 15.32
CA ASP A 50 13.65 -7.07 14.19
C ASP A 50 13.95 -7.82 12.88
N ALA A 51 14.10 -7.07 11.78
CA ALA A 51 14.35 -7.63 10.46
C ALA A 51 15.67 -8.42 10.38
N ASP A 52 16.67 -8.09 11.19
CA ASP A 52 17.96 -8.79 11.24
C ASP A 52 17.83 -10.13 11.96
N ASP A 53 17.14 -10.15 13.09
CA ASP A 53 16.86 -11.38 13.86
C ASP A 53 16.19 -12.47 13.01
N VAL A 54 15.38 -12.07 12.01
CA VAL A 54 14.59 -12.98 11.16
C VAL A 54 15.15 -13.10 9.73
N GLY A 55 16.36 -12.59 9.50
CA GLY A 55 17.09 -12.73 8.23
C GLY A 55 16.48 -11.96 7.06
N GLN A 56 15.75 -10.86 7.32
CA GLN A 56 15.11 -10.04 6.27
C GLN A 56 15.93 -8.82 5.85
N GLN A 57 16.81 -8.30 6.74
CA GLN A 57 17.51 -7.02 6.55
C GLN A 57 18.31 -6.95 5.24
N ASP A 58 19.00 -8.03 4.88
CA ASP A 58 19.90 -8.07 3.72
C ASP A 58 19.22 -8.61 2.44
N ASN A 59 17.90 -8.83 2.48
CA ASN A 59 17.19 -9.41 1.36
C ASN A 59 16.47 -8.36 0.51
N LEU A 60 16.60 -8.50 -0.80
CA LEU A 60 15.74 -7.82 -1.75
C LEU A 60 14.57 -8.73 -2.11
N VAL A 61 13.37 -8.20 -1.93
CA VAL A 61 12.12 -8.92 -2.20
C VAL A 61 11.50 -8.36 -3.46
N ARG A 62 10.87 -9.21 -4.26
CA ARG A 62 10.12 -8.76 -5.41
C ARG A 62 8.76 -8.24 -4.94
N THR A 63 8.45 -6.99 -5.29
CA THR A 63 7.11 -6.41 -5.14
C THR A 63 6.43 -6.25 -6.50
N SER A 64 5.10 -6.26 -6.50
CA SER A 64 4.30 -5.93 -7.67
C SER A 64 3.01 -5.22 -7.25
N ARG A 65 2.48 -4.38 -8.14
CA ARG A 65 1.19 -3.71 -7.97
C ARG A 65 0.44 -3.72 -9.29
N THR A 66 -0.85 -3.95 -9.20
CA THR A 66 -1.77 -3.86 -10.36
C THR A 66 -2.92 -2.96 -9.96
N SER A 67 -3.24 -1.96 -10.77
CA SER A 67 -4.43 -1.15 -10.55
C SER A 67 -5.24 -0.95 -11.82
N ALA A 68 -6.55 -0.80 -11.61
CA ALA A 68 -7.49 -0.31 -12.60
C ALA A 68 -7.98 1.07 -12.15
N GLU A 69 -7.81 2.08 -12.99
CA GLU A 69 -8.26 3.44 -12.75
C GLU A 69 -9.39 3.79 -13.72
N LEU A 70 -10.39 4.51 -13.24
CA LEU A 70 -11.46 5.07 -14.05
C LEU A 70 -11.60 6.56 -13.73
N ALA A 71 -11.18 7.42 -14.66
CA ALA A 71 -11.41 8.85 -14.55
C ALA A 71 -12.65 9.26 -15.35
N ILE A 72 -13.54 10.06 -14.73
CA ILE A 72 -14.76 10.62 -15.32
C ILE A 72 -14.82 12.09 -14.95
N GLY A 73 -14.54 12.98 -15.91
CA GLY A 73 -14.43 14.40 -15.66
C GLY A 73 -13.36 14.72 -14.60
N ARG A 74 -13.76 15.18 -13.42
CA ARG A 74 -12.87 15.48 -12.28
C ARG A 74 -12.79 14.36 -11.25
N HIS A 75 -13.49 13.26 -11.45
CA HIS A 75 -13.58 12.14 -10.52
C HIS A 75 -12.68 11.00 -10.98
N THR A 76 -11.92 10.38 -10.07
CA THR A 76 -11.10 9.22 -10.35
C THR A 76 -11.36 8.13 -9.31
N TRP A 77 -11.66 6.93 -9.78
CA TRP A 77 -11.79 5.72 -8.99
C TRP A 77 -10.58 4.83 -9.27
N ILE A 78 -10.00 4.25 -8.22
CA ILE A 78 -8.83 3.36 -8.35
C ILE A 78 -9.10 2.10 -7.55
N PHE A 79 -8.90 0.94 -8.20
CA PHE A 79 -8.89 -0.36 -7.55
C PHE A 79 -7.47 -0.92 -7.67
N LEU A 80 -6.83 -1.16 -6.55
CA LEU A 80 -5.44 -1.60 -6.44
C LEU A 80 -5.37 -2.96 -5.76
N TYR A 81 -4.55 -3.85 -6.31
CA TYR A 81 -4.05 -5.06 -5.66
C TYR A 81 -2.53 -4.99 -5.56
N ALA A 82 -1.99 -5.12 -4.37
CA ALA A 82 -0.58 -5.03 -4.05
C ALA A 82 -0.17 -6.17 -3.11
N PRO A 83 0.11 -7.38 -3.65
CA PRO A 83 0.61 -8.49 -2.86
C PRO A 83 2.02 -8.17 -2.37
N PHE A 84 2.30 -8.49 -1.12
CA PHE A 84 3.61 -8.35 -0.51
C PHE A 84 3.87 -9.53 0.43
N GLU A 85 4.87 -10.35 0.12
CA GLU A 85 5.24 -11.51 0.91
C GLU A 85 6.76 -11.60 1.04
N LEU A 86 7.22 -11.78 2.26
CA LEU A 86 8.61 -12.05 2.62
C LEU A 86 8.70 -13.48 3.15
N ARG A 87 9.67 -14.23 2.66
CA ARG A 87 10.02 -15.55 3.20
C ARG A 87 11.51 -15.62 3.40
N THR A 88 11.92 -15.92 4.62
CA THR A 88 13.33 -16.08 4.99
C THR A 88 13.51 -17.35 5.81
N GLN A 89 14.70 -17.90 5.77
CA GLN A 89 15.11 -18.98 6.64
C GLN A 89 16.31 -18.52 7.44
N VAL A 90 16.25 -18.67 8.76
CA VAL A 90 17.29 -18.19 9.66
C VAL A 90 17.53 -19.21 10.78
N THR A 91 18.76 -19.28 11.29
CA THR A 91 19.07 -19.96 12.55
C THR A 91 18.96 -18.94 13.67
N LEU A 92 18.02 -19.16 14.61
CA LEU A 92 17.80 -18.24 15.71
C LEU A 92 19.06 -18.08 16.58
N ALA A 93 19.51 -16.83 16.78
CA ALA A 93 20.64 -16.53 17.63
C ALA A 93 20.31 -16.59 19.13
N ARG A 94 19.02 -16.43 19.47
CA ARG A 94 18.47 -16.45 20.83
C ARG A 94 17.12 -17.12 20.83
N ASP A 95 16.59 -17.41 22.01
CA ASP A 95 15.22 -17.91 22.18
C ASP A 95 14.22 -16.87 21.64
N LEU A 96 13.25 -17.35 20.86
CA LEU A 96 12.16 -16.55 20.31
C LEU A 96 10.83 -17.08 20.86
N GLN A 97 10.19 -16.32 21.74
CA GLN A 97 8.82 -16.53 22.18
C GLN A 97 7.89 -15.79 21.22
N PHE A 98 7.01 -16.50 20.53
CA PHE A 98 5.99 -15.94 19.65
C PHE A 98 4.63 -16.47 20.09
N ASN A 99 3.78 -15.60 20.62
CA ASN A 99 2.58 -16.00 21.35
C ASN A 99 2.91 -17.04 22.45
N GLU A 100 2.26 -18.19 22.43
CA GLU A 100 2.48 -19.27 23.40
C GLU A 100 3.63 -20.22 23.03
N GLU A 101 4.22 -20.09 21.83
CA GLU A 101 5.25 -21.00 21.33
C GLU A 101 6.66 -20.46 21.52
N LEU A 102 7.54 -21.29 22.08
CA LEU A 102 8.96 -21.00 22.27
C LEU A 102 9.82 -21.75 21.25
N PHE A 103 10.53 -21.01 20.42
CA PHE A 103 11.57 -21.51 19.54
C PHE A 103 12.93 -21.29 20.21
N ALA A 104 13.64 -22.35 20.57
CA ALA A 104 14.93 -22.26 21.25
C ALA A 104 16.03 -21.70 20.34
N ALA A 105 17.03 -21.06 20.93
CA ALA A 105 18.24 -20.67 20.23
C ALA A 105 18.86 -21.86 19.48
N GLY A 106 19.36 -21.61 18.26
CA GLY A 106 19.89 -22.63 17.37
C GLY A 106 18.84 -23.36 16.52
N THR A 107 17.55 -23.15 16.76
CA THR A 107 16.49 -23.67 15.87
C THR A 107 16.57 -22.98 14.51
N VAL A 108 16.52 -23.76 13.43
CA VAL A 108 16.37 -23.22 12.07
C VAL A 108 14.88 -23.04 11.81
N VAL A 109 14.47 -21.82 11.53
CA VAL A 109 13.07 -21.47 11.28
C VAL A 109 12.87 -20.88 9.89
N ASP A 110 11.76 -21.23 9.26
CA ASP A 110 11.18 -20.50 8.15
C ASP A 110 10.31 -19.40 8.73
N HIS A 111 10.63 -18.16 8.41
CA HIS A 111 9.83 -16.98 8.77
C HIS A 111 9.06 -16.49 7.54
N ARG A 112 7.78 -16.25 7.71
CA ARG A 112 6.88 -15.69 6.71
C ARG A 112 6.25 -14.40 7.23
N TYR A 113 6.33 -13.36 6.43
CA TYR A 113 5.59 -12.13 6.61
C TYR A 113 4.76 -11.87 5.35
N LEU A 114 3.45 -11.87 5.50
CA LEU A 114 2.48 -11.60 4.43
C LEU A 114 1.77 -10.28 4.72
N PHE A 115 1.64 -9.45 3.70
CA PHE A 115 0.88 -8.21 3.77
C PHE A 115 0.21 -7.93 2.42
N ASP A 116 -0.87 -8.65 2.12
CA ASP A 116 -1.63 -8.42 0.90
C ASP A 116 -2.56 -7.21 1.08
N GLY A 117 -2.48 -6.26 0.15
CA GLY A 117 -3.29 -5.06 0.13
C GLY A 117 -4.28 -5.03 -1.03
N TYR A 118 -5.57 -4.97 -0.72
CA TYR A 118 -6.62 -4.58 -1.66
C TYR A 118 -7.09 -3.19 -1.28
N ARG A 119 -7.07 -2.24 -2.23
CA ARG A 119 -7.42 -0.85 -1.94
C ARG A 119 -8.41 -0.32 -2.97
N ALA A 120 -9.49 0.28 -2.50
CA ALA A 120 -10.38 1.08 -3.30
C ALA A 120 -10.18 2.55 -2.92
N SER A 121 -9.99 3.42 -3.91
CA SER A 121 -9.76 4.85 -3.69
C SER A 121 -10.70 5.68 -4.55
N TYR A 122 -11.07 6.84 -4.03
CA TYR A 122 -11.75 7.89 -4.75
C TYR A 122 -10.97 9.19 -4.62
N LEU A 123 -10.78 9.88 -5.75
CA LEU A 123 -10.09 11.15 -5.84
C LEU A 123 -10.95 12.16 -6.60
N TYR A 124 -10.90 13.42 -6.17
CA TYR A 124 -11.47 14.56 -6.86
C TYR A 124 -10.35 15.52 -7.28
N ARG A 125 -10.35 15.92 -8.56
CA ARG A 125 -9.36 16.86 -9.11
C ARG A 125 -9.70 18.28 -8.71
N VAL A 126 -8.90 18.84 -7.79
CA VAL A 126 -9.06 20.19 -7.25
C VAL A 126 -8.32 21.23 -8.08
N LEU A 127 -7.14 20.88 -8.64
CA LEU A 127 -6.39 21.69 -9.59
C LEU A 127 -6.26 20.95 -10.91
N ASP A 128 -6.34 21.69 -12.00
CA ASP A 128 -6.25 21.17 -13.37
C ASP A 128 -5.25 22.01 -14.19
N GLY A 129 -4.54 21.38 -15.11
CA GLY A 129 -3.49 21.99 -15.93
C GLY A 129 -2.29 21.08 -16.08
N ASP A 130 -1.14 21.67 -16.40
CA ASP A 130 0.15 20.97 -16.50
C ASP A 130 0.56 20.37 -15.14
N LEU A 131 0.10 20.97 -14.06
CA LEU A 131 0.17 20.44 -12.71
C LEU A 131 -1.26 20.22 -12.23
N ALA A 132 -1.64 18.96 -11.98
CA ALA A 132 -2.95 18.57 -11.49
C ALA A 132 -2.84 18.03 -10.07
N LEU A 133 -3.74 18.45 -9.19
CA LEU A 133 -3.85 17.94 -7.81
C LEU A 133 -5.20 17.26 -7.64
N GLU A 134 -5.15 16.02 -7.16
CA GLU A 134 -6.32 15.21 -6.81
C GLU A 134 -6.26 14.88 -5.31
N LEU A 135 -7.37 15.07 -4.61
CA LEU A 135 -7.51 14.77 -3.18
C LEU A 135 -8.69 13.84 -2.96
N GLY A 136 -8.60 12.97 -1.97
CA GLY A 136 -9.67 12.04 -1.66
C GLY A 136 -9.35 11.09 -0.52
N ALA A 137 -9.91 9.90 -0.62
CA ALA A 137 -9.78 8.88 0.40
C ALA A 137 -9.65 7.49 -0.21
N SER A 138 -9.14 6.58 0.60
CA SER A 138 -8.98 5.16 0.28
C SER A 138 -9.56 4.31 1.40
N VAL A 139 -9.99 3.11 1.06
CA VAL A 139 -10.26 2.03 2.00
C VAL A 139 -9.38 0.87 1.58
N GLN A 140 -8.53 0.42 2.49
CA GLN A 140 -7.67 -0.74 2.30
C GLN A 140 -8.19 -1.90 3.11
N ILE A 141 -8.34 -3.06 2.46
CA ILE A 141 -8.47 -4.36 3.12
C ILE A 141 -7.07 -4.94 3.19
N ARG A 142 -6.60 -5.13 4.41
CA ARG A 142 -5.30 -5.72 4.72
C ARG A 142 -5.51 -7.17 5.09
N ASN A 143 -4.80 -8.08 4.42
CA ASN A 143 -4.63 -9.47 4.85
C ASN A 143 -3.16 -9.63 5.26
N ALA A 144 -2.93 -9.76 6.55
CA ALA A 144 -1.59 -9.84 7.13
C ALA A 144 -1.41 -11.18 7.85
N GLU A 145 -0.22 -11.75 7.78
CA GLU A 145 0.17 -12.94 8.54
C GLU A 145 1.66 -12.85 8.89
N VAL A 146 1.99 -13.17 10.13
CA VAL A 146 3.35 -13.41 10.56
C VAL A 146 3.43 -14.83 11.08
N ALA A 147 4.35 -15.64 10.55
CA ALA A 147 4.47 -17.04 10.93
C ALA A 147 5.92 -17.46 11.08
N PHE A 148 6.16 -18.32 12.07
CA PHE A 148 7.40 -19.03 12.30
C PHE A 148 7.15 -20.53 12.25
N THR A 149 7.96 -21.25 11.49
CA THR A 149 7.87 -22.71 11.38
C THR A 149 9.26 -23.31 11.51
N ALA A 150 9.48 -24.16 12.51
CA ALA A 150 10.73 -24.91 12.59
C ALA A 150 10.89 -25.81 11.37
N VAL A 151 12.06 -25.79 10.74
CA VAL A 151 12.33 -26.55 9.48
C VAL A 151 12.16 -28.07 9.67
N ASP A 152 12.39 -28.57 10.88
CA ASP A 152 12.17 -29.99 11.22
C ASP A 152 10.67 -30.34 11.43
N GLY A 153 9.78 -29.36 11.32
CA GLY A 153 8.34 -29.53 11.49
C GLY A 153 7.87 -29.68 12.95
N SER A 154 8.77 -29.51 13.92
CA SER A 154 8.46 -29.72 15.33
C SER A 154 7.53 -28.67 15.93
N ARG A 155 7.57 -27.44 15.41
CA ARG A 155 6.83 -26.29 15.93
C ARG A 155 6.38 -25.35 14.82
N ARG A 156 5.21 -24.74 15.01
CA ARG A 156 4.70 -23.64 14.19
C ARG A 156 3.90 -22.70 15.09
N ALA A 157 4.09 -21.42 14.88
CA ALA A 157 3.24 -20.38 15.43
C ALA A 157 2.97 -19.33 14.35
N ASP A 158 1.76 -18.82 14.33
CA ASP A 158 1.34 -17.76 13.42
C ASP A 158 0.36 -16.80 14.07
N GLU A 159 0.32 -15.59 13.55
CA GLU A 159 -0.66 -14.55 13.85
C GLU A 159 -1.17 -14.01 12.52
N ASP A 160 -2.48 -14.03 12.34
CA ASP A 160 -3.13 -13.53 11.13
C ASP A 160 -4.19 -12.48 11.47
N ASP A 161 -4.30 -11.45 10.63
CA ASP A 161 -5.29 -10.39 10.81
C ASP A 161 -5.82 -9.90 9.46
N ILE A 162 -7.14 -9.73 9.40
CA ILE A 162 -7.81 -9.07 8.29
C ILE A 162 -8.40 -7.76 8.80
N GLY A 163 -7.75 -6.66 8.43
CA GLY A 163 -8.14 -5.33 8.86
C GLY A 163 -8.68 -4.46 7.73
N VAL A 164 -9.58 -3.54 8.08
CA VAL A 164 -10.06 -2.48 7.19
C VAL A 164 -9.47 -1.15 7.65
N VAL A 165 -8.67 -0.52 6.80
CA VAL A 165 -7.94 0.72 7.11
C VAL A 165 -8.43 1.84 6.20
N PRO A 166 -9.16 2.84 6.72
CA PRO A 166 -9.44 4.06 5.98
C PRO A 166 -8.17 4.93 5.92
N ALA A 167 -7.94 5.59 4.79
CA ALA A 167 -6.81 6.49 4.60
C ALA A 167 -7.21 7.73 3.81
N LEU A 168 -6.52 8.84 4.04
CA LEU A 168 -6.55 9.99 3.15
C LEU A 168 -5.63 9.74 1.97
N LYS A 169 -6.04 10.21 0.78
CA LYS A 169 -5.26 10.06 -0.44
C LYS A 169 -5.05 11.39 -1.14
N ALA A 170 -3.83 11.62 -1.59
CA ALA A 170 -3.46 12.75 -2.44
C ALA A 170 -2.65 12.26 -3.65
N ARG A 171 -2.85 12.89 -4.80
CA ARG A 171 -2.06 12.65 -6.00
C ARG A 171 -1.76 13.97 -6.71
N LEU A 172 -0.49 14.27 -6.87
CA LEU A 172 0.02 15.38 -7.65
C LEU A 172 0.56 14.82 -8.96
N ARG A 173 0.09 15.31 -10.10
CA ARG A 173 0.56 14.95 -11.44
C ARG A 173 1.14 16.15 -12.13
N TRP A 174 2.31 15.97 -12.71
CA TRP A 174 2.96 16.95 -13.59
C TRP A 174 3.04 16.38 -14.99
N GLN A 175 2.38 17.01 -15.93
CA GLN A 175 2.32 16.57 -17.34
C GLN A 175 2.23 17.80 -18.25
N PRO A 176 3.36 18.46 -18.56
CA PRO A 176 3.39 19.58 -19.50
C PRO A 176 2.95 19.13 -20.89
N ARG A 177 2.23 20.00 -21.60
CA ARG A 177 1.63 19.69 -22.91
C ARG A 177 2.64 19.26 -23.95
N ASP A 178 3.84 19.85 -23.91
CA ASP A 178 4.92 19.65 -24.91
C ASP A 178 6.03 18.74 -24.39
N ALA A 179 5.90 18.19 -23.17
CA ALA A 179 6.92 17.32 -22.60
C ALA A 179 6.69 15.86 -22.97
N SER A 180 7.78 15.20 -23.32
CA SER A 180 7.80 13.74 -23.49
C SER A 180 7.84 12.97 -22.17
N LEU A 181 7.93 13.68 -21.03
CA LEU A 181 7.99 13.10 -19.69
C LEU A 181 6.80 13.60 -18.85
N TRP A 182 6.32 12.74 -17.98
CA TRP A 182 5.38 13.09 -16.94
C TRP A 182 5.87 12.59 -15.58
N GLY A 183 5.43 13.21 -14.51
CA GLY A 183 5.72 12.80 -13.15
C GLY A 183 4.46 12.72 -12.30
N ALA A 184 4.49 11.89 -11.27
CA ALA A 184 3.43 11.82 -10.27
C ALA A 184 4.02 11.57 -8.88
N LEU A 185 3.43 12.23 -7.89
CA LEU A 185 3.61 11.93 -6.48
C LEU A 185 2.25 11.51 -5.94
N GLU A 186 2.16 10.31 -5.41
CA GLU A 186 0.96 9.75 -4.81
C GLU A 186 1.23 9.41 -3.35
N ALA A 187 0.31 9.73 -2.46
CA ALA A 187 0.43 9.44 -1.05
C ALA A 187 -0.93 8.99 -0.49
N ASP A 188 -0.91 7.88 0.24
CA ASP A 188 -1.98 7.44 1.14
C ASP A 188 -1.46 7.51 2.57
N GLY A 189 -2.28 7.93 3.52
CA GLY A 189 -1.90 8.02 4.91
C GLY A 189 -3.08 7.84 5.86
N SER A 190 -2.85 7.10 6.94
CA SER A 190 -3.80 6.88 8.03
C SER A 190 -3.06 6.84 9.36
N SER A 191 -3.75 7.23 10.42
CA SER A 191 -3.28 7.05 11.79
C SER A 191 -4.48 6.96 12.72
N THR A 192 -4.35 6.25 13.82
CA THR A 192 -5.35 6.28 14.90
C THR A 192 -5.41 7.62 15.61
N PHE A 193 -4.33 8.44 15.53
CA PHE A 193 -4.18 9.73 16.23
C PHE A 193 -4.51 9.67 17.73
N GLY A 194 -4.40 8.47 18.36
CA GLY A 194 -4.79 8.27 19.75
C GLY A 194 -6.30 8.35 19.99
N LEU A 195 -7.13 8.23 18.96
CA LEU A 195 -8.60 8.28 19.06
C LEU A 195 -9.23 6.92 19.33
N ILE A 196 -8.47 5.84 19.20
CA ILE A 196 -8.89 4.47 19.49
C ILE A 196 -8.17 4.04 20.76
N ASP A 197 -8.94 3.77 21.81
CA ASP A 197 -8.42 3.34 23.10
C ASP A 197 -7.69 1.99 22.96
N GLY A 198 -6.53 1.85 23.61
CA GLY A 198 -5.70 0.64 23.52
C GLY A 198 -5.10 0.33 22.15
N THR A 199 -5.20 1.24 21.17
CA THR A 199 -4.62 1.03 19.83
C THR A 199 -3.94 2.27 19.30
N THR A 200 -2.62 2.16 19.09
CA THR A 200 -1.82 3.17 18.40
C THR A 200 -1.30 2.59 17.10
N GLY A 201 -1.58 3.25 15.97
CA GLY A 201 -1.12 2.74 14.68
C GLY A 201 -1.14 3.79 13.59
N ALA A 202 -0.38 3.52 12.54
CA ALA A 202 -0.35 4.33 11.33
C ALA A 202 -0.03 3.48 10.10
N LEU A 203 -0.45 3.98 8.94
CA LEU A 203 -0.11 3.46 7.62
C LEU A 203 0.29 4.63 6.74
N TYR A 204 1.32 4.47 5.95
CA TYR A 204 1.64 5.38 4.86
C TYR A 204 2.17 4.62 3.64
N ASP A 205 1.84 5.13 2.47
CA ASP A 205 2.25 4.60 1.18
C ASP A 205 2.50 5.79 0.25
N VAL A 206 3.78 6.10 0.03
CA VAL A 206 4.20 7.27 -0.76
C VAL A 206 4.98 6.79 -1.97
N GLN A 207 4.54 7.20 -3.16
CA GLN A 207 5.17 6.81 -4.42
C GLN A 207 5.47 8.04 -5.28
N LEU A 208 6.72 8.12 -5.72
CA LEU A 208 7.17 9.02 -6.79
C LEU A 208 7.31 8.21 -8.08
N THR A 209 6.74 8.71 -9.16
CA THR A 209 6.78 8.06 -10.48
C THR A 209 7.24 9.04 -11.54
N LEU A 210 8.09 8.58 -12.46
CA LEU A 210 8.51 9.30 -13.64
C LEU A 210 8.27 8.43 -14.88
N GLY A 211 7.52 8.93 -15.86
CA GLY A 211 7.10 8.15 -17.01
C GLY A 211 7.29 8.87 -18.34
N HIS A 212 7.27 8.05 -19.40
CA HIS A 212 7.43 8.48 -20.79
C HIS A 212 6.43 7.73 -21.67
N PRO A 213 5.65 8.41 -22.52
CA PRO A 213 4.80 7.76 -23.51
C PRO A 213 5.65 7.10 -24.60
N VAL A 214 5.43 5.79 -24.80
CA VAL A 214 6.18 5.00 -25.81
C VAL A 214 5.31 4.62 -27.00
N GLY A 215 4.01 4.84 -26.90
CA GLY A 215 3.06 4.53 -27.97
C GLY A 215 1.70 5.11 -27.69
N ARG A 216 0.74 4.85 -28.59
CA ARG A 216 -0.62 5.32 -28.41
C ARG A 216 -1.25 4.63 -27.19
N GLY A 217 -1.59 5.42 -26.17
CA GLY A 217 -2.20 4.95 -24.94
C GLY A 217 -1.29 4.10 -24.04
N VAL A 218 0.04 4.06 -24.29
CA VAL A 218 0.99 3.27 -23.51
C VAL A 218 2.12 4.15 -23.01
N ASP A 219 2.27 4.22 -21.71
CA ASP A 219 3.42 4.86 -21.04
C ASP A 219 4.24 3.79 -20.31
N LEU A 220 5.56 3.93 -20.33
CA LEU A 220 6.47 3.22 -19.43
C LEU A 220 6.92 4.18 -18.33
N PHE A 221 7.16 3.65 -17.15
CA PHE A 221 7.59 4.48 -16.02
C PHE A 221 8.54 3.74 -15.07
N LEU A 222 9.28 4.55 -14.31
CA LEU A 222 10.03 4.12 -13.13
C LEU A 222 9.39 4.73 -11.89
N GLY A 223 9.42 4.00 -10.79
CA GLY A 223 8.87 4.41 -9.51
C GLY A 223 9.83 4.18 -8.35
N ALA A 224 9.75 5.06 -7.36
CA ALA A 224 10.31 4.85 -6.02
C ALA A 224 9.16 4.94 -5.02
N ARG A 225 9.00 3.94 -4.15
CA ARG A 225 7.89 3.83 -3.22
C ARG A 225 8.39 3.53 -1.82
N LEU A 226 7.88 4.27 -0.85
CA LEU A 226 8.03 4.00 0.58
C LEU A 226 6.69 3.55 1.13
N LEU A 227 6.61 2.30 1.55
CA LEU A 227 5.48 1.72 2.26
C LEU A 227 5.87 1.50 3.71
N GLY A 228 5.04 1.92 4.64
CA GLY A 228 5.28 1.64 6.05
C GLY A 228 4.02 1.73 6.86
N GLY A 229 4.12 1.25 8.09
CA GLY A 229 3.05 1.25 9.05
C GLY A 229 3.18 0.11 10.04
N GLY A 230 2.31 0.17 11.01
CA GLY A 230 2.23 -0.82 12.08
C GLY A 230 1.20 -0.41 13.09
N ALA A 231 1.08 -1.21 14.12
CA ALA A 231 0.20 -0.96 15.24
C ALA A 231 0.77 -1.56 16.53
N ASP A 232 0.48 -0.86 17.61
CA ASP A 232 0.54 -1.35 18.98
C ASP A 232 -0.91 -1.53 19.44
N VAL A 233 -1.29 -2.77 19.75
CA VAL A 233 -2.66 -3.17 20.14
C VAL A 233 -2.58 -3.81 21.51
N GLU A 234 -2.86 -3.01 22.56
CA GLU A 234 -2.70 -3.41 23.96
C GLU A 234 -3.52 -4.65 24.32
N ASP A 235 -4.80 -4.72 23.89
CA ASP A 235 -5.70 -5.85 24.21
C ASP A 235 -5.26 -7.17 23.54
N GLN A 236 -4.51 -7.11 22.46
CA GLN A 236 -3.98 -8.28 21.76
C GLN A 236 -2.51 -8.54 22.07
N GLU A 237 -1.88 -7.64 22.82
CA GLU A 237 -0.45 -7.72 23.18
C GLU A 237 0.45 -7.83 21.94
N ILE A 238 0.10 -7.06 20.89
CA ILE A 238 0.80 -7.02 19.61
C ILE A 238 1.41 -5.64 19.42
N ASP A 239 2.73 -5.60 19.17
CA ASP A 239 3.46 -4.43 18.69
C ASP A 239 4.21 -4.82 17.42
N ASN A 240 3.89 -4.17 16.29
CA ASN A 240 4.59 -4.40 15.04
C ASN A 240 4.75 -3.10 14.23
N TRP A 241 5.88 -3.02 13.50
CA TRP A 241 6.16 -1.91 12.60
C TRP A 241 7.04 -2.33 11.43
N GLY A 242 6.62 -1.99 10.21
CA GLY A 242 7.37 -2.28 9.00
C GLY A 242 7.59 -1.07 8.12
N ASN A 243 8.77 -1.00 7.47
CA ASN A 243 9.13 0.01 6.49
C ASN A 243 9.86 -0.64 5.32
N TYR A 244 9.41 -0.35 4.10
CA TYR A 244 9.87 -0.98 2.88
C TYR A 244 10.11 0.06 1.80
N LEU A 245 11.30 0.05 1.20
CA LEU A 245 11.66 0.91 0.08
C LEU A 245 11.73 0.10 -1.20
N SER A 246 10.90 0.43 -2.17
CA SER A 246 10.84 -0.27 -3.46
C SER A 246 11.27 0.65 -4.60
N PHE A 247 11.95 0.06 -5.59
CA PHE A 247 12.21 0.67 -6.89
C PHE A 247 11.53 -0.17 -7.95
N THR A 248 10.64 0.41 -8.72
CA THR A 248 9.79 -0.31 -9.68
C THR A 248 9.95 0.20 -11.09
N ALA A 249 9.68 -0.68 -12.04
CA ALA A 249 9.40 -0.31 -13.42
C ALA A 249 8.01 -0.81 -13.78
N GLY A 250 7.29 -0.06 -14.60
CA GLY A 250 5.91 -0.39 -14.92
C GLY A 250 5.43 0.17 -16.24
N ALA A 251 4.18 -0.21 -16.54
CA ALA A 251 3.45 0.30 -17.69
C ALA A 251 2.07 0.82 -17.26
N ARG A 252 1.65 1.90 -17.90
CA ARG A 252 0.32 2.48 -17.82
C ARG A 252 -0.34 2.39 -19.18
N ILE A 253 -1.55 1.84 -19.24
CA ILE A 253 -2.29 1.60 -20.49
C ILE A 253 -3.62 2.33 -20.42
N ALA A 254 -3.77 3.41 -21.19
CA ALA A 254 -5.02 4.13 -21.38
C ALA A 254 -5.86 3.40 -22.44
N LEU A 255 -6.92 2.72 -22.02
CA LEU A 255 -7.69 1.82 -22.89
C LEU A 255 -8.50 2.57 -23.95
N ASP A 256 -8.99 3.77 -23.65
CA ASP A 256 -9.70 4.64 -24.59
C ASP A 256 -8.82 5.07 -25.76
N ASP A 257 -7.55 5.41 -25.49
CA ASP A 257 -6.57 5.78 -26.51
C ASP A 257 -6.13 4.55 -27.34
N LEU A 258 -5.91 3.40 -26.68
CA LEU A 258 -5.48 2.17 -27.32
C LEU A 258 -6.55 1.62 -28.29
N LEU A 259 -7.81 1.62 -27.85
CA LEU A 259 -8.93 1.11 -28.64
C LEU A 259 -9.44 2.10 -29.70
N GLY A 260 -8.93 3.33 -29.71
CA GLY A 260 -9.32 4.35 -30.68
C GLY A 260 -10.75 4.86 -30.51
N THR A 261 -11.34 4.70 -29.35
CA THR A 261 -12.70 5.15 -29.03
C THR A 261 -12.81 6.67 -28.92
N ARG A 262 -11.69 7.38 -28.77
CA ARG A 262 -11.65 8.84 -28.85
C ARG A 262 -11.80 9.31 -30.30
N ALA A 263 -12.91 9.94 -30.62
CA ALA A 263 -13.03 10.72 -31.83
C ALA A 263 -11.90 11.79 -31.84
N ARG A 264 -11.11 11.84 -32.92
CA ARG A 264 -10.14 12.93 -33.14
C ARG A 264 -10.95 14.23 -33.20
N ARG A 265 -10.91 15.03 -32.15
CA ARG A 265 -11.37 16.43 -32.21
C ARG A 265 -10.18 17.35 -32.50
#